data_1a5e1a7d2482a4c4a015e869910deb83
#
_entry.id   1a5e1a7d2482a4c4a015e869910deb83
#
_cell.length_a   1.000
_cell.length_b   1.000
_cell.length_c   1.000
_cell.angle_alpha   90.00
_cell.angle_beta   90.00
_cell.angle_gamma   90.00
#
_symmetry.space_group_name_H-M   'P 1'
#
loop_
_entity.id
_entity.type
_entity.pdbx_description
1 polymer ?
#
loop_
_entity_poly.entity_id
_entity_poly.type
_entity_poly.pdbx_seq_one_letter_code
_entity_poly.pdbx_strand_id
1 'polypeptide(L)'
;MGYYFLSESCFVYNLSDRLSIDDNLKILRIYKSISEDKSFCNDLKIHDIVPAYNSIAFHFLYTNDFLSLQNKILGRIESADYSSYIEFKTHYIDVEYSGVDLESASQKLGLSVPEIIKRHTASEYHIAMLGFKPYLPYLLGLDTSLSLPRLATPRNKIEVGSVGIGGSQTTIFTTDTPSGWNIIGKTAFRDFSSFSPADKVIFREI
;
A
#
# COMPACT_ATOMS: atom_id res chain seq x y z
N MET A 1 5.80 17.01 -7.47
CA MET A 1 6.65 16.86 -6.27
C MET A 1 6.25 17.88 -5.22
N GLY A 2 6.14 17.48 -3.97
CA GLY A 2 5.80 18.37 -2.87
C GLY A 2 6.33 17.83 -1.55
N TYR A 3 6.44 18.71 -0.58
CA TYR A 3 6.83 18.33 0.78
C TYR A 3 6.18 19.27 1.79
N TYR A 4 6.01 18.79 3.00
CA TYR A 4 5.44 19.59 4.10
C TYR A 4 5.77 18.96 5.45
N PHE A 5 5.68 19.75 6.50
CA PHE A 5 5.66 19.23 7.86
C PHE A 5 4.23 18.88 8.24
N LEU A 6 3.99 17.60 8.53
CA LEU A 6 2.70 17.11 9.03
C LEU A 6 2.53 17.50 10.51
N SER A 7 3.64 17.56 11.24
CA SER A 7 3.72 18.00 12.64
C SER A 7 5.14 18.52 12.92
N GLU A 8 5.38 18.94 14.16
CA GLU A 8 6.71 19.34 14.65
C GLU A 8 7.74 18.19 14.69
N SER A 9 7.31 16.96 14.49
CA SER A 9 8.13 15.74 14.50
C SER A 9 7.96 14.84 13.28
N CYS A 10 7.28 15.34 12.24
CA CYS A 10 7.05 14.55 11.02
C CYS A 10 7.15 15.42 9.77
N PHE A 11 8.08 15.04 8.89
CA PHE A 11 8.24 15.61 7.55
C PHE A 11 7.79 14.61 6.50
N VAL A 12 7.00 15.06 5.53
CA VAL A 12 6.49 14.24 4.42
C VAL A 12 7.01 14.76 3.09
N TYR A 13 7.53 13.85 2.29
CA TYR A 13 7.89 14.10 0.90
C TYR A 13 6.97 13.31 -0.03
N ASN A 14 6.38 14.00 -1.01
CA ASN A 14 5.54 13.42 -2.06
C ASN A 14 6.29 13.48 -3.40
N LEU A 15 6.54 12.32 -3.98
CA LEU A 15 7.21 12.22 -5.28
C LEU A 15 6.29 12.68 -6.42
N SER A 16 5.00 12.31 -6.36
CA SER A 16 3.99 12.60 -7.37
C SER A 16 2.58 12.62 -6.78
N ASP A 17 1.59 13.02 -7.58
CA ASP A 17 0.16 12.94 -7.22
C ASP A 17 -0.52 11.68 -7.82
N ARG A 18 0.26 10.72 -8.33
CA ARG A 18 -0.26 9.53 -9.01
C ARG A 18 0.00 8.28 -8.19
N LEU A 19 -0.97 7.37 -8.18
CA LEU A 19 -0.76 6.00 -7.72
C LEU A 19 -0.15 5.19 -8.88
N SER A 20 1.14 4.94 -8.80
CA SER A 20 1.91 4.25 -9.83
C SER A 20 2.89 3.27 -9.17
N ILE A 21 3.02 2.08 -9.74
CA ILE A 21 4.02 1.09 -9.30
C ILE A 21 5.42 1.65 -9.46
N ASP A 22 5.70 2.34 -10.58
CA ASP A 22 7.02 2.93 -10.83
C ASP A 22 7.40 3.99 -9.79
N ASP A 23 6.45 4.85 -9.41
CA ASP A 23 6.71 5.87 -8.38
C ASP A 23 6.82 5.23 -7.00
N ASN A 24 6.05 4.19 -6.72
CA ASN A 24 6.19 3.43 -5.48
C ASN A 24 7.57 2.77 -5.37
N LEU A 25 8.06 2.14 -6.44
CA LEU A 25 9.41 1.56 -6.46
C LEU A 25 10.50 2.61 -6.24
N LYS A 26 10.33 3.84 -6.76
CA LYS A 26 11.26 4.95 -6.46
C LYS A 26 11.23 5.32 -4.97
N ILE A 27 10.05 5.44 -4.38
CA ILE A 27 9.90 5.70 -2.93
C ILE A 27 10.55 4.59 -2.10
N LEU A 28 10.39 3.33 -2.47
CA LEU A 28 11.01 2.21 -1.76
C LEU A 28 12.55 2.22 -1.89
N ARG A 29 13.10 2.67 -3.02
CA ARG A 29 14.55 2.87 -3.18
C ARG A 29 15.06 4.01 -2.31
N ILE A 30 14.35 5.14 -2.27
CA ILE A 30 14.65 6.25 -1.35
C ILE A 30 14.63 5.73 0.10
N TYR A 31 13.58 5.01 0.47
CA TYR A 31 13.45 4.42 1.80
C TYR A 31 14.65 3.53 2.14
N LYS A 32 14.99 2.58 1.28
CA LYS A 32 16.12 1.67 1.47
C LYS A 32 17.43 2.45 1.64
N SER A 33 17.72 3.35 0.71
CA SER A 33 18.94 4.16 0.72
C SER A 33 19.10 5.00 2.00
N ILE A 34 18.00 5.54 2.54
CA ILE A 34 18.08 6.40 3.73
C ILE A 34 18.00 5.60 5.01
N SER A 35 17.17 4.56 5.09
CA SER A 35 17.02 3.73 6.30
C SER A 35 18.29 2.92 6.65
N GLU A 36 19.11 2.62 5.64
CA GLU A 36 20.40 1.98 5.80
C GLU A 36 21.52 2.97 6.24
N ASP A 37 21.34 4.26 6.00
CA ASP A 37 22.26 5.31 6.41
C ASP A 37 22.06 5.70 7.89
N LYS A 38 22.61 4.85 8.79
CA LYS A 38 22.45 5.04 10.23
C LYS A 38 23.07 6.34 10.74
N SER A 39 24.16 6.82 10.11
CA SER A 39 24.79 8.09 10.48
C SER A 39 23.84 9.24 10.23
N PHE A 40 23.26 9.31 9.03
CA PHE A 40 22.29 10.34 8.66
C PHE A 40 21.04 10.33 9.57
N CYS A 41 20.49 9.14 9.83
CA CYS A 41 19.33 9.01 10.70
C CYS A 41 19.64 9.46 12.13
N ASN A 42 20.80 9.09 12.68
CA ASN A 42 21.23 9.50 14.02
C ASN A 42 21.47 11.01 14.12
N ASP A 43 22.14 11.61 13.13
CA ASP A 43 22.45 13.05 13.10
C ASP A 43 21.17 13.90 13.09
N LEU A 44 20.14 13.45 12.42
CA LEU A 44 18.83 14.12 12.36
C LEU A 44 17.83 13.59 13.40
N LYS A 45 18.23 12.65 14.25
CA LYS A 45 17.36 11.99 15.24
C LYS A 45 16.09 11.40 14.63
N ILE A 46 16.20 10.89 13.40
CA ILE A 46 15.13 10.16 12.72
C ILE A 46 15.03 8.79 13.37
N HIS A 47 13.88 8.48 13.93
CA HIS A 47 13.63 7.22 14.62
C HIS A 47 12.72 6.28 13.83
N ASP A 48 11.98 6.80 12.82
CA ASP A 48 11.17 5.98 11.93
C ASP A 48 11.04 6.64 10.55
N ILE A 49 10.96 5.81 9.52
CA ILE A 49 10.79 6.21 8.12
C ILE A 49 9.71 5.34 7.51
N VAL A 50 8.62 5.93 7.06
CA VAL A 50 7.44 5.20 6.58
C VAL A 50 7.20 5.48 5.10
N PRO A 51 7.51 4.55 4.20
CA PRO A 51 7.15 4.65 2.79
C PRO A 51 5.67 4.31 2.60
N ALA A 52 4.98 5.05 1.73
CA ALA A 52 3.60 4.78 1.37
C ALA A 52 3.31 5.24 -0.05
N TYR A 53 2.84 4.37 -0.91
CA TYR A 53 2.50 4.69 -2.30
C TYR A 53 3.60 5.50 -3.03
N ASN A 54 3.36 6.80 -3.18
CA ASN A 54 4.20 7.81 -3.84
C ASN A 54 4.81 8.81 -2.86
N SER A 55 4.80 8.52 -1.57
CA SER A 55 5.28 9.40 -0.51
C SER A 55 6.14 8.67 0.51
N ILE A 56 6.90 9.44 1.29
CA ILE A 56 7.69 8.93 2.40
C ILE A 56 7.63 9.92 3.56
N ALA A 57 7.36 9.42 4.76
CA ALA A 57 7.32 10.20 5.98
C ALA A 57 8.56 9.91 6.84
N PHE A 58 9.17 10.97 7.37
CA PHE A 58 10.30 10.91 8.28
C PHE A 58 9.84 11.37 9.66
N HIS A 59 9.91 10.48 10.63
CA HIS A 59 9.60 10.77 12.04
C HIS A 59 10.90 11.00 12.81
N PHE A 60 10.98 12.15 13.48
CA PHE A 60 12.18 12.58 14.20
C PHE A 60 11.81 13.18 15.55
N LEU A 61 12.78 13.32 16.43
CA LEU A 61 12.62 14.07 17.65
C LEU A 61 12.46 15.55 17.32
N TYR A 62 11.79 16.28 18.21
CA TYR A 62 11.56 17.72 18.07
C TYR A 62 12.82 18.48 17.61
N THR A 63 12.64 19.41 16.69
CA THR A 63 13.68 20.33 16.21
C THR A 63 13.18 21.77 16.21
N ASN A 64 14.08 22.72 16.47
CA ASN A 64 13.82 24.13 16.30
C ASN A 64 14.26 24.66 14.92
N ASP A 65 15.00 23.86 14.14
CA ASP A 65 15.57 24.23 12.86
C ASP A 65 14.95 23.40 11.73
N PHE A 66 13.70 23.71 11.44
CA PHE A 66 12.91 23.05 10.39
C PHE A 66 13.53 23.21 9.01
N LEU A 67 14.11 24.39 8.71
CA LEU A 67 14.69 24.66 7.40
C LEU A 67 15.95 23.83 7.15
N SER A 68 16.84 23.74 8.14
CA SER A 68 18.03 22.90 8.05
C SER A 68 17.67 21.42 7.91
N LEU A 69 16.73 20.94 8.71
CA LEU A 69 16.24 19.56 8.64
C LEU A 69 15.67 19.24 7.24
N GLN A 70 14.77 20.08 6.74
CA GLN A 70 14.18 19.95 5.41
C GLN A 70 15.25 19.87 4.33
N ASN A 71 16.20 20.82 4.31
CA ASN A 71 17.25 20.87 3.28
C ASN A 71 18.13 19.61 3.32
N LYS A 72 18.47 19.10 4.51
CA LYS A 72 19.25 17.86 4.66
C LYS A 72 18.48 16.65 4.14
N ILE A 73 17.19 16.51 4.48
CA ILE A 73 16.36 15.40 4.00
C ILE A 73 16.21 15.46 2.48
N LEU A 74 15.89 16.64 1.91
CA LEU A 74 15.74 16.81 0.46
C LEU A 74 17.07 16.51 -0.28
N GLY A 75 18.20 17.03 0.18
CA GLY A 75 19.50 16.71 -0.40
C GLY A 75 19.84 15.22 -0.34
N ARG A 76 19.44 14.53 0.75
CA ARG A 76 19.64 13.08 0.87
C ARG A 76 18.73 12.29 -0.06
N ILE A 77 17.48 12.74 -0.29
CA ILE A 77 16.57 12.17 -1.27
C ILE A 77 17.13 12.33 -2.68
N GLU A 78 17.59 13.53 -3.04
CA GLU A 78 18.18 13.81 -4.37
C GLU A 78 19.43 12.96 -4.66
N SER A 79 20.21 12.63 -3.63
CA SER A 79 21.39 11.76 -3.73
C SER A 79 21.10 10.28 -3.57
N ALA A 80 19.84 9.86 -3.45
CA ALA A 80 19.48 8.46 -3.28
C ALA A 80 19.82 7.62 -4.53
N ASP A 81 20.22 6.37 -4.31
CA ASP A 81 20.46 5.43 -5.42
C ASP A 81 19.13 4.87 -5.94
N TYR A 82 18.69 5.43 -7.06
CA TYR A 82 17.47 5.01 -7.76
C TYR A 82 17.67 3.75 -8.63
N SER A 83 18.90 3.25 -8.76
CA SER A 83 19.20 2.03 -9.53
C SER A 83 19.23 0.78 -8.66
N SER A 84 19.20 0.93 -7.34
CA SER A 84 19.28 -0.19 -6.41
C SER A 84 18.14 -1.20 -6.63
N TYR A 85 18.50 -2.49 -6.61
CA TYR A 85 17.52 -3.56 -6.73
C TYR A 85 16.65 -3.66 -5.47
N ILE A 86 15.35 -3.75 -5.66
CA ILE A 86 14.40 -4.06 -4.60
C ILE A 86 14.05 -5.55 -4.71
N GLU A 87 14.38 -6.32 -3.70
CA GLU A 87 13.93 -7.70 -3.59
C GLU A 87 12.43 -7.75 -3.36
N PHE A 88 11.78 -8.71 -3.97
CA PHE A 88 10.37 -8.99 -3.76
C PHE A 88 10.11 -10.51 -3.81
N LYS A 89 9.07 -10.91 -3.11
CA LYS A 89 8.52 -12.26 -3.18
C LYS A 89 7.21 -12.25 -3.97
N THR A 90 6.82 -13.39 -4.49
CA THR A 90 5.50 -13.58 -5.09
C THR A 90 4.67 -14.48 -4.19
N HIS A 91 3.54 -13.96 -3.74
CA HIS A 91 2.57 -14.68 -2.91
C HIS A 91 1.41 -15.16 -3.79
N TYR A 92 1.15 -16.44 -3.79
CA TYR A 92 0.00 -17.04 -4.46
C TYR A 92 -1.11 -17.24 -3.43
N ILE A 93 -2.25 -16.57 -3.65
CA ILE A 93 -3.35 -16.52 -2.68
C ILE A 93 -4.61 -17.12 -3.29
N ASP A 94 -5.01 -18.26 -2.75
CA ASP A 94 -6.24 -18.92 -3.15
C ASP A 94 -7.44 -18.20 -2.53
N VAL A 95 -8.46 -17.91 -3.33
CA VAL A 95 -9.64 -17.12 -2.97
C VAL A 95 -10.91 -17.83 -3.39
N GLU A 96 -11.81 -18.02 -2.44
CA GLU A 96 -13.21 -18.35 -2.68
C GLU A 96 -13.97 -17.05 -2.96
N TYR A 97 -14.48 -16.89 -4.18
CA TYR A 97 -15.23 -15.69 -4.59
C TYR A 97 -16.71 -15.81 -4.21
N SER A 98 -16.96 -15.69 -2.91
CA SER A 98 -18.28 -15.74 -2.28
C SER A 98 -18.55 -14.50 -1.40
N GLY A 99 -17.88 -13.39 -1.71
CA GLY A 99 -17.97 -12.16 -0.92
C GLY A 99 -19.35 -11.55 -0.94
N VAL A 100 -19.75 -11.00 0.20
CA VAL A 100 -21.09 -10.42 0.44
C VAL A 100 -21.44 -9.28 -0.53
N ASP A 101 -20.47 -8.65 -1.17
CA ASP A 101 -20.69 -7.55 -2.14
C ASP A 101 -20.52 -8.00 -3.59
N LEU A 102 -20.18 -9.25 -3.88
CA LEU A 102 -19.82 -9.70 -5.22
C LEU A 102 -20.96 -9.48 -6.23
N GLU A 103 -22.18 -9.83 -5.88
CA GLU A 103 -23.36 -9.62 -6.72
C GLU A 103 -23.66 -8.11 -6.91
N SER A 104 -23.56 -7.34 -5.85
CA SER A 104 -23.73 -5.88 -5.91
C SER A 104 -22.60 -5.22 -6.74
N ALA A 105 -21.37 -5.73 -6.66
CA ALA A 105 -20.27 -5.29 -7.50
C ALA A 105 -20.52 -5.61 -8.98
N SER A 106 -21.03 -6.81 -9.29
CA SER A 106 -21.43 -7.22 -10.64
C SER A 106 -22.43 -6.22 -11.25
N GLN A 107 -23.48 -5.88 -10.52
CA GLN A 107 -24.49 -4.90 -10.96
C GLN A 107 -23.90 -3.50 -11.21
N LYS A 108 -23.07 -3.01 -10.26
CA LYS A 108 -22.45 -1.67 -10.35
C LYS A 108 -21.45 -1.54 -11.50
N LEU A 109 -20.71 -2.61 -11.78
CA LEU A 109 -19.69 -2.66 -12.83
C LEU A 109 -20.28 -3.00 -14.21
N GLY A 110 -21.50 -3.55 -14.28
CA GLY A 110 -22.08 -4.09 -15.51
C GLY A 110 -21.30 -5.31 -16.04
N LEU A 111 -20.64 -6.05 -15.15
CA LEU A 111 -19.85 -7.24 -15.47
C LEU A 111 -20.48 -8.46 -14.80
N SER A 112 -20.44 -9.62 -15.45
CA SER A 112 -20.84 -10.86 -14.79
C SER A 112 -19.86 -11.24 -13.68
N VAL A 113 -20.31 -11.99 -12.68
CA VAL A 113 -19.44 -12.49 -11.60
C VAL A 113 -18.24 -13.27 -12.16
N PRO A 114 -18.38 -14.20 -13.12
CA PRO A 114 -17.21 -14.87 -13.73
C PRO A 114 -16.24 -13.88 -14.40
N GLU A 115 -16.72 -12.82 -15.00
CA GLU A 115 -15.83 -11.83 -15.63
C GLU A 115 -15.07 -11.00 -14.58
N ILE A 116 -15.70 -10.67 -13.43
CA ILE A 116 -15.01 -10.03 -12.30
C ILE A 116 -13.90 -10.93 -11.77
N ILE A 117 -14.19 -12.20 -11.53
CA ILE A 117 -13.23 -13.18 -11.05
C ILE A 117 -12.05 -13.32 -12.02
N LYS A 118 -12.36 -13.51 -13.29
CA LYS A 118 -11.36 -13.63 -14.35
C LYS A 118 -10.42 -12.42 -14.40
N ARG A 119 -10.94 -11.19 -14.34
CA ARG A 119 -10.13 -9.97 -14.35
C ARG A 119 -9.33 -9.79 -13.06
N HIS A 120 -9.94 -10.12 -11.92
CA HIS A 120 -9.24 -10.03 -10.64
C HIS A 120 -8.10 -11.04 -10.53
N THR A 121 -8.26 -12.26 -11.04
CA THR A 121 -7.22 -13.30 -11.03
C THR A 121 -6.18 -13.16 -12.14
N ALA A 122 -6.47 -12.42 -13.21
CA ALA A 122 -5.54 -12.19 -14.32
C ALA A 122 -4.43 -11.18 -14.01
N SER A 123 -4.61 -10.36 -12.96
CA SER A 123 -3.66 -9.30 -12.59
C SER A 123 -2.56 -9.82 -11.68
N GLU A 124 -1.34 -9.33 -11.90
CA GLU A 124 -0.26 -9.38 -10.94
C GLU A 124 -0.30 -8.09 -10.10
N TYR A 125 -0.52 -8.23 -8.80
CA TYR A 125 -0.64 -7.10 -7.90
C TYR A 125 0.69 -6.80 -7.22
N HIS A 126 0.92 -5.51 -6.93
CA HIS A 126 2.08 -5.00 -6.23
C HIS A 126 1.67 -4.47 -4.85
N ILE A 127 2.33 -4.93 -3.78
CA ILE A 127 2.14 -4.39 -2.43
C ILE A 127 2.83 -3.02 -2.36
N ALA A 128 2.03 -1.96 -2.46
CA ALA A 128 2.56 -0.59 -2.41
C ALA A 128 2.91 -0.14 -1.00
N MET A 129 2.17 -0.60 -0.02
CA MET A 129 2.41 -0.34 1.40
C MET A 129 1.67 -1.34 2.27
N LEU A 130 2.12 -1.45 3.51
CA LEU A 130 1.40 -2.10 4.60
C LEU A 130 0.92 -1.02 5.58
N GLY A 131 -0.35 -1.03 5.97
CA GLY A 131 -0.85 0.01 6.86
C GLY A 131 -2.29 -0.17 7.31
N PHE A 132 -2.82 0.75 8.10
CA PHE A 132 -4.12 0.73 8.75
C PHE A 132 -4.24 -0.37 9.83
N LYS A 133 -3.85 -1.61 9.51
CA LYS A 133 -3.76 -2.74 10.45
C LYS A 133 -2.41 -3.45 10.21
N PRO A 134 -1.90 -4.19 11.21
CA PRO A 134 -0.65 -4.94 11.01
C PRO A 134 -0.70 -5.81 9.76
N TYR A 135 0.31 -5.65 8.91
CA TYR A 135 0.50 -6.40 7.66
C TYR A 135 -0.61 -6.26 6.60
N LEU A 136 -1.59 -5.36 6.75
CA LEU A 136 -2.66 -5.20 5.77
C LEU A 136 -2.08 -4.58 4.48
N PRO A 137 -2.11 -5.32 3.34
CA PRO A 137 -1.49 -4.86 2.11
C PRO A 137 -2.45 -3.97 1.30
N TYR A 138 -1.93 -2.85 0.82
CA TYR A 138 -2.59 -2.06 -0.21
C TYR A 138 -2.00 -2.43 -1.56
N LEU A 139 -2.82 -3.05 -2.42
CA LEU A 139 -2.40 -3.66 -3.66
C LEU A 139 -2.73 -2.76 -4.86
N LEU A 140 -1.70 -2.41 -5.63
CA LEU A 140 -1.82 -1.75 -6.94
C LEU A 140 -1.85 -2.80 -8.05
N GLY A 141 -2.40 -2.45 -9.22
CA GLY A 141 -2.48 -3.34 -10.38
C GLY A 141 -3.90 -3.87 -10.64
N LEU A 142 -4.91 -3.37 -9.92
CA LEU A 142 -6.30 -3.72 -10.20
C LEU A 142 -6.70 -3.26 -11.60
N ASP A 143 -7.32 -4.15 -12.37
CA ASP A 143 -7.96 -3.81 -13.65
C ASP A 143 -8.90 -2.61 -13.44
N THR A 144 -8.72 -1.58 -14.23
CA THR A 144 -9.49 -0.32 -14.08
C THR A 144 -11.00 -0.53 -14.20
N SER A 145 -11.44 -1.55 -14.93
CA SER A 145 -12.84 -1.92 -15.05
C SER A 145 -13.46 -2.51 -13.77
N LEU A 146 -12.62 -2.92 -12.80
CA LEU A 146 -13.03 -3.39 -11.47
C LEU A 146 -13.04 -2.28 -10.42
N SER A 147 -12.74 -1.05 -10.79
CA SER A 147 -12.71 0.07 -9.84
C SER A 147 -14.09 0.35 -9.27
N LEU A 148 -14.20 0.27 -7.95
CA LEU A 148 -15.45 0.48 -7.22
C LEU A 148 -15.25 1.51 -6.11
N PRO A 149 -16.12 2.52 -5.98
CA PRO A 149 -16.09 3.40 -4.83
C PRO A 149 -16.31 2.61 -3.54
N ARG A 150 -15.75 3.09 -2.45
CA ARG A 150 -16.03 2.52 -1.12
C ARG A 150 -17.52 2.63 -0.82
N LEU A 151 -18.03 1.75 0.02
CA LEU A 151 -19.41 1.81 0.53
C LEU A 151 -19.65 3.15 1.24
N ALA A 152 -20.82 3.76 1.00
CA ALA A 152 -21.19 5.01 1.66
C ALA A 152 -21.25 4.87 3.19
N THR A 153 -21.67 3.70 3.69
CA THR A 153 -21.64 3.36 5.11
C THR A 153 -20.70 2.19 5.31
N PRO A 154 -19.55 2.39 5.99
CA PRO A 154 -18.66 1.29 6.32
C PRO A 154 -19.34 0.24 7.19
N ARG A 155 -18.99 -1.04 6.99
CA ARG A 155 -19.37 -2.11 7.92
C ARG A 155 -18.58 -2.01 9.20
N ASN A 156 -19.22 -2.30 10.32
CA ASN A 156 -18.59 -2.30 11.63
C ASN A 156 -17.54 -3.43 11.77
N LYS A 157 -17.71 -4.51 11.00
CA LYS A 157 -16.81 -5.65 11.02
C LYS A 157 -16.69 -6.28 9.63
N ILE A 158 -15.45 -6.44 9.19
CA ILE A 158 -15.02 -7.30 8.09
C ILE A 158 -14.11 -8.36 8.72
N GLU A 159 -14.32 -9.62 8.37
CA GLU A 159 -13.53 -10.72 8.92
C GLU A 159 -12.15 -10.82 8.30
N VAL A 160 -11.20 -11.34 9.08
CA VAL A 160 -9.86 -11.70 8.62
C VAL A 160 -9.92 -12.67 7.43
N GLY A 161 -9.08 -12.42 6.42
CA GLY A 161 -9.04 -13.19 5.16
C GLY A 161 -10.04 -12.71 4.12
N SER A 162 -10.90 -11.74 4.40
CA SER A 162 -11.74 -11.14 3.37
C SER A 162 -10.88 -10.46 2.31
N VAL A 163 -11.27 -10.61 1.04
CA VAL A 163 -10.65 -9.93 -0.11
C VAL A 163 -11.61 -8.86 -0.59
N GLY A 164 -11.11 -7.62 -0.75
CA GLY A 164 -11.99 -6.49 -1.05
C GLY A 164 -11.43 -5.49 -2.03
N ILE A 165 -12.34 -4.79 -2.73
CA ILE A 165 -12.03 -3.69 -3.67
C ILE A 165 -12.47 -2.36 -3.07
N GLY A 166 -11.60 -1.36 -3.15
CA GLY A 166 -11.88 0.01 -2.73
C GLY A 166 -11.17 1.03 -3.60
N GLY A 167 -11.90 1.80 -4.40
CA GLY A 167 -11.32 2.63 -5.46
C GLY A 167 -10.66 1.76 -6.52
N SER A 168 -9.45 2.11 -6.90
CA SER A 168 -8.63 1.39 -7.90
C SER A 168 -7.69 0.35 -7.28
N GLN A 169 -8.01 -0.16 -6.09
CA GLN A 169 -7.15 -1.04 -5.32
C GLN A 169 -7.89 -2.27 -4.81
N THR A 170 -7.14 -3.33 -4.52
CA THR A 170 -7.62 -4.50 -3.78
C THR A 170 -6.79 -4.71 -2.52
N THR A 171 -7.29 -5.51 -1.58
CA THR A 171 -6.63 -5.84 -0.31
C THR A 171 -7.06 -7.20 0.20
N ILE A 172 -6.27 -7.72 1.15
CA ILE A 172 -6.65 -8.85 2.01
C ILE A 172 -6.71 -8.35 3.44
N PHE A 173 -7.83 -8.53 4.12
CA PHE A 173 -7.97 -8.12 5.52
C PHE A 173 -7.21 -9.08 6.44
N THR A 174 -6.25 -8.54 7.18
CA THR A 174 -5.35 -9.32 8.04
C THR A 174 -5.85 -9.48 9.48
N THR A 175 -6.84 -8.68 9.85
CA THR A 175 -7.53 -8.76 11.15
C THR A 175 -8.99 -8.38 10.98
N ASP A 176 -9.82 -8.76 11.93
CA ASP A 176 -11.18 -8.22 12.02
C ASP A 176 -11.15 -6.71 12.21
N THR A 177 -11.88 -5.96 11.37
CA THR A 177 -11.82 -4.50 11.39
C THR A 177 -13.03 -3.87 10.70
N PRO A 178 -13.45 -2.65 11.06
CA PRO A 178 -14.40 -1.89 10.28
C PRO A 178 -13.83 -1.55 8.89
N SER A 179 -14.66 -1.58 7.85
CA SER A 179 -14.24 -1.15 6.51
C SER A 179 -15.40 -0.82 5.59
N GLY A 180 -15.16 0.12 4.66
CA GLY A 180 -16.05 0.46 3.55
C GLY A 180 -15.67 -0.17 2.21
N TRP A 181 -14.75 -1.14 2.18
CA TRP A 181 -14.39 -1.81 0.94
C TRP A 181 -15.46 -2.84 0.54
N ASN A 182 -15.62 -3.06 -0.78
CA ASN A 182 -16.55 -4.04 -1.31
C ASN A 182 -15.91 -5.44 -1.22
N ILE A 183 -16.49 -6.33 -0.46
CA ILE A 183 -15.94 -7.67 -0.21
C ILE A 183 -16.38 -8.60 -1.34
N ILE A 184 -15.41 -9.10 -2.11
CA ILE A 184 -15.65 -9.95 -3.29
C ILE A 184 -15.30 -11.42 -3.04
N GLY A 185 -14.53 -11.74 -1.99
CA GLY A 185 -14.11 -13.11 -1.70
C GLY A 185 -13.47 -13.26 -0.33
N LYS A 186 -13.01 -14.46 -0.06
CA LYS A 186 -12.33 -14.84 1.19
C LYS A 186 -11.19 -15.80 0.90
N THR A 187 -10.11 -15.70 1.67
CA THR A 187 -8.97 -16.60 1.61
C THR A 187 -8.68 -17.25 2.96
N ALA A 188 -8.18 -18.48 2.92
CA ALA A 188 -7.65 -19.17 4.09
C ALA A 188 -6.20 -18.80 4.43
N PHE A 189 -5.52 -18.01 3.59
CA PHE A 189 -4.16 -17.54 3.84
C PHE A 189 -4.06 -16.77 5.17
N ARG A 190 -3.00 -17.06 5.97
CA ARG A 190 -2.82 -16.42 7.29
C ARG A 190 -1.38 -15.98 7.58
N ASP A 191 -0.43 -16.29 6.71
CA ASP A 191 0.96 -15.84 6.88
C ASP A 191 1.16 -14.40 6.43
N PHE A 192 0.35 -13.49 6.97
CA PHE A 192 0.39 -12.07 6.63
C PHE A 192 1.70 -11.39 7.03
N SER A 193 2.41 -11.94 8.01
CA SER A 193 3.72 -11.42 8.44
C SER A 193 4.80 -11.61 7.38
N SER A 194 4.57 -12.47 6.39
CA SER A 194 5.49 -12.65 5.25
C SER A 194 5.39 -11.52 4.21
N PHE A 195 4.35 -10.68 4.25
CA PHE A 195 4.18 -9.57 3.30
C PHE A 195 5.19 -8.45 3.54
N SER A 196 5.74 -7.94 2.45
CA SER A 196 6.61 -6.76 2.45
C SER A 196 6.22 -5.80 1.32
N PRO A 197 6.44 -4.49 1.47
CA PRO A 197 6.32 -3.56 0.34
C PRO A 197 7.23 -4.02 -0.82
N ALA A 198 6.78 -3.84 -2.03
CA ALA A 198 7.30 -4.35 -3.31
C ALA A 198 6.96 -5.81 -3.62
N ASP A 199 6.52 -6.63 -2.67
CA ASP A 199 6.09 -7.99 -2.97
C ASP A 199 4.93 -8.02 -3.98
N LYS A 200 4.81 -9.14 -4.67
CA LYS A 200 3.75 -9.40 -5.63
C LYS A 200 2.72 -10.34 -5.04
N VAL A 201 1.47 -10.14 -5.43
CA VAL A 201 0.35 -11.02 -5.08
C VAL A 201 -0.34 -11.47 -6.36
N ILE A 202 -0.58 -12.76 -6.47
CA ILE A 202 -1.35 -13.38 -7.54
C ILE A 202 -2.50 -14.14 -6.90
N PHE A 203 -3.73 -13.70 -7.21
CA PHE A 203 -4.93 -14.39 -6.73
C PHE A 203 -5.28 -15.57 -7.63
N ARG A 204 -5.75 -16.66 -7.04
CA ARG A 204 -6.23 -17.85 -7.74
C ARG A 204 -7.62 -18.19 -7.23
N GLU A 205 -8.54 -18.46 -8.14
CA GLU A 205 -9.88 -18.93 -7.81
C GLU A 205 -9.84 -20.40 -7.35
N ILE A 206 -10.57 -20.74 -6.28
CA ILE A 206 -10.81 -22.11 -5.80
C ILE A 206 -12.30 -22.34 -5.56
#